data_a4859547c87d33bde83a62bbd562c6da
#
_entry.id   a4859547c87d33bde83a62bbd562c6da
#
_cell.length_a   1.000
_cell.length_b   1.000
_cell.length_c   1.000
_cell.angle_alpha   90.00
_cell.angle_beta   90.00
_cell.angle_gamma   90.00
#
_symmetry.space_group_name_H-M   'P 1'
#
loop_
_entity.id
_entity.type
_entity.pdbx_description
1 polymer ?
#
loop_
_entity_poly.entity_id
_entity_poly.type
_entity_poly.pdbx_seq_one_letter_code
_entity_poly.pdbx_strand_id
1 'polypeptide(L)'
;MQHTAPDLPSLLRRLERPTGPVDVVLDTDTYNEVDDQFALSYLLASQEQLSLKALYAAPFFNENSTGPADGMEKSYAEILRLLDLAGSKFPSELVFRGSQNYLPNEETPVFSPAAEHLAKLAREYSPDHPLYVVAIGALTNVASALLLQPEIRDRIVLVWLGGHAWHWPHNQE
;
A
#
# COMPACT_ATOMS: atom_id res chain seq x y z
N MET A 1 -0.80 -24.14 9.66
CA MET A 1 -1.02 -23.66 11.05
C MET A 1 -2.41 -23.03 11.10
N GLN A 2 -3.29 -23.43 12.03
CA GLN A 2 -4.55 -22.71 12.23
C GLN A 2 -4.19 -21.36 12.88
N HIS A 3 -4.30 -20.29 12.10
CA HIS A 3 -4.19 -18.94 12.65
C HIS A 3 -5.43 -18.68 13.50
N THR A 4 -5.28 -18.66 14.80
CA THR A 4 -6.33 -18.15 15.68
C THR A 4 -6.52 -16.66 15.38
N ALA A 5 -7.77 -16.25 15.19
CA ALA A 5 -8.08 -14.82 15.06
C ALA A 5 -7.54 -14.09 16.31
N PRO A 6 -6.97 -12.87 16.16
CA PRO A 6 -6.57 -12.06 17.31
C PRO A 6 -7.81 -11.82 18.20
N ASP A 7 -7.60 -11.72 19.50
CA ASP A 7 -8.70 -11.42 20.42
C ASP A 7 -9.23 -9.99 20.20
N LEU A 8 -10.49 -9.76 20.50
CA LEU A 8 -11.14 -8.47 20.29
C LEU A 8 -10.43 -7.30 20.99
N PRO A 9 -9.97 -7.41 22.25
CA PRO A 9 -9.17 -6.35 22.87
C PRO A 9 -7.90 -5.99 22.11
N SER A 10 -7.19 -6.98 21.56
CA SER A 10 -5.99 -6.74 20.75
C SER A 10 -6.31 -6.03 19.44
N LEU A 11 -7.40 -6.44 18.75
CA LEU A 11 -7.87 -5.76 17.55
C LEU A 11 -8.23 -4.29 17.83
N LEU A 12 -8.99 -4.03 18.88
CA LEU A 12 -9.42 -2.67 19.23
C LEU A 12 -8.23 -1.76 19.55
N ARG A 13 -7.23 -2.23 20.30
CA ARG A 13 -6.01 -1.46 20.56
C ARG A 13 -5.28 -1.08 19.29
N ARG A 14 -5.22 -1.98 18.30
CA ARG A 14 -4.54 -1.72 17.01
C ARG A 14 -5.29 -0.74 16.11
N LEU A 15 -6.59 -0.57 16.34
CA LEU A 15 -7.44 0.41 15.63
C LEU A 15 -7.48 1.77 16.34
N GLU A 16 -6.92 1.88 17.54
CA GLU A 16 -6.78 3.16 18.22
C GLU A 16 -5.80 4.07 17.47
N ARG A 17 -6.07 5.37 17.54
CA ARG A 17 -5.15 6.35 16.93
C ARG A 17 -3.79 6.27 17.63
N PRO A 18 -2.68 6.14 16.89
CA PRO A 18 -1.36 6.11 17.49
C PRO A 18 -1.06 7.45 18.19
N THR A 19 -0.38 7.36 19.35
CA THR A 19 -0.03 8.53 20.19
C THR A 19 1.38 9.04 19.93
N GLY A 20 2.14 8.40 19.05
CA GLY A 20 3.51 8.77 18.70
C GLY A 20 3.82 8.50 17.23
N PRO A 21 5.08 8.71 16.83
CA PRO A 21 5.52 8.42 15.46
C PRO A 21 5.29 6.95 15.08
N VAL A 22 4.89 6.73 13.84
CA VAL A 22 4.67 5.40 13.26
C VAL A 22 5.43 5.21 11.97
N ASP A 23 5.80 3.98 11.69
CA ASP A 23 6.38 3.58 10.42
C ASP A 23 5.26 3.31 9.40
N VAL A 24 5.40 3.90 8.20
CA VAL A 24 4.35 3.90 7.16
C VAL A 24 4.93 3.43 5.83
N VAL A 25 4.18 2.65 5.09
CA VAL A 25 4.34 2.49 3.65
C VAL A 25 3.11 3.06 2.95
N LEU A 26 3.29 3.62 1.76
CA LEU A 26 2.21 4.11 0.90
C LEU A 26 2.12 3.23 -0.34
N ASP A 27 0.94 2.66 -0.58
CA ASP A 27 0.57 1.94 -1.79
C ASP A 27 -0.45 2.80 -2.56
N THR A 28 -0.08 3.30 -3.74
CA THR A 28 -0.77 4.42 -4.40
C THR A 28 -0.74 4.29 -5.92
N ASP A 29 -1.81 4.64 -6.58
CA ASP A 29 -1.89 4.79 -8.03
C ASP A 29 -1.73 6.25 -8.48
N THR A 30 -0.71 6.88 -7.97
CA THR A 30 -0.36 8.31 -7.96
C THR A 30 -0.60 9.08 -9.26
N TYR A 31 -0.58 8.41 -10.42
CA TYR A 31 -0.87 9.06 -11.71
C TYR A 31 -2.38 9.17 -11.98
N ASN A 32 -3.18 8.35 -11.32
CA ASN A 32 -4.61 8.23 -11.60
C ASN A 32 -5.37 9.51 -11.22
N GLU A 33 -5.21 9.97 -9.98
CA GLU A 33 -5.91 11.11 -9.42
C GLU A 33 -4.98 12.04 -8.65
N VAL A 34 -5.35 13.33 -8.55
CA VAL A 34 -4.48 14.35 -7.95
C VAL A 34 -4.34 14.24 -6.43
N ASP A 35 -5.28 13.65 -5.74
CA ASP A 35 -5.28 13.47 -4.28
C ASP A 35 -4.17 12.52 -3.82
N ASP A 36 -3.82 11.52 -4.59
CA ASP A 36 -2.64 10.67 -4.36
C ASP A 36 -1.34 11.47 -4.33
N GLN A 37 -1.20 12.46 -5.20
CA GLN A 37 -0.04 13.35 -5.24
C GLN A 37 0.03 14.20 -3.96
N PHE A 38 -1.13 14.66 -3.46
CA PHE A 38 -1.20 15.36 -2.18
C PHE A 38 -0.92 14.43 -0.99
N ALA A 39 -1.41 13.19 -1.02
CA ALA A 39 -1.14 12.21 0.02
C ALA A 39 0.36 11.89 0.15
N LEU A 40 1.05 11.67 -0.98
CA LEU A 40 2.50 11.52 -1.01
C LEU A 40 3.22 12.78 -0.47
N SER A 41 2.81 13.96 -0.92
CA SER A 41 3.40 15.22 -0.47
C SER A 41 3.21 15.44 1.03
N TYR A 42 2.04 15.08 1.55
CA TYR A 42 1.75 15.13 2.99
C TYR A 42 2.66 14.20 3.81
N LEU A 43 2.86 12.96 3.34
CA LEU A 43 3.78 12.03 4.00
C LEU A 43 5.23 12.54 4.00
N LEU A 44 5.69 13.09 2.89
CA LEU A 44 7.03 13.68 2.79
C LEU A 44 7.22 14.88 3.75
N ALA A 45 6.18 15.67 3.97
CA ALA A 45 6.19 16.80 4.89
C ALA A 45 6.02 16.40 6.37
N SER A 46 5.59 15.17 6.66
CA SER A 46 5.19 14.71 7.99
C SER A 46 6.15 13.67 8.59
N GLN A 47 7.41 13.61 8.13
CA GLN A 47 8.37 12.56 8.49
C GLN A 47 8.68 12.43 9.99
N GLU A 48 8.45 13.47 10.77
CA GLU A 48 8.61 13.42 12.24
C GLU A 48 7.53 12.55 12.91
N GLN A 49 6.35 12.41 12.28
CA GLN A 49 5.22 11.66 12.81
C GLN A 49 4.95 10.38 11.99
N LEU A 50 5.22 10.44 10.69
CA LEU A 50 4.94 9.38 9.72
C LEU A 50 6.25 9.01 9.03
N SER A 51 7.01 8.08 9.64
CA SER A 51 8.29 7.63 9.11
C SER A 51 8.08 6.75 7.87
N LEU A 52 8.21 7.34 6.68
CA LEU A 52 8.00 6.64 5.42
C LEU A 52 9.11 5.60 5.17
N LYS A 53 8.72 4.34 4.97
CA LYS A 53 9.65 3.20 4.77
C LYS A 53 9.73 2.75 3.32
N ALA A 54 8.64 2.85 2.58
CA ALA A 54 8.61 2.48 1.17
C ALA A 54 7.41 3.14 0.46
N LEU A 55 7.53 3.22 -0.87
CA LEU A 55 6.48 3.65 -1.78
C LEU A 55 6.21 2.52 -2.79
N TYR A 56 4.95 2.18 -2.98
CA TYR A 56 4.52 1.14 -3.91
C TYR A 56 3.59 1.74 -4.95
N ALA A 57 3.90 1.49 -6.22
CA ALA A 57 3.02 1.87 -7.33
C ALA A 57 1.90 0.84 -7.46
N ALA A 58 0.66 1.25 -7.24
CA ALA A 58 -0.51 0.41 -7.45
C ALA A 58 -0.93 0.38 -8.92
N PRO A 59 -1.52 -0.72 -9.40
CA PRO A 59 -2.13 -0.77 -10.72
C PRO A 59 -3.44 0.02 -10.74
N PHE A 60 -3.76 0.65 -11.88
CA PHE A 60 -5.09 1.18 -12.14
C PHE A 60 -5.47 1.03 -13.63
N PHE A 61 -6.76 1.01 -13.91
CA PHE A 61 -7.27 0.93 -15.26
C PHE A 61 -8.55 1.76 -15.44
N ASN A 62 -8.41 2.87 -16.13
CA ASN A 62 -9.48 3.77 -16.56
C ASN A 62 -9.04 4.52 -17.82
N GLU A 63 -9.67 5.66 -18.14
CA GLU A 63 -9.33 6.50 -19.30
C GLU A 63 -7.89 7.04 -19.30
N ASN A 64 -7.21 7.03 -18.16
CA ASN A 64 -5.82 7.49 -18.02
C ASN A 64 -4.78 6.40 -18.27
N SER A 65 -5.22 5.14 -18.51
CA SER A 65 -4.30 4.02 -18.75
C SER A 65 -4.83 3.06 -19.82
N THR A 66 -3.93 2.30 -20.44
CA THR A 66 -4.29 1.26 -21.42
C THR A 66 -4.52 -0.11 -20.77
N GLY A 67 -4.31 -0.22 -19.47
CA GLY A 67 -4.47 -1.42 -18.66
C GLY A 67 -3.77 -1.29 -17.31
N PRO A 68 -3.95 -2.25 -16.39
CA PRO A 68 -3.39 -2.19 -15.04
C PRO A 68 -1.87 -2.01 -15.02
N ALA A 69 -1.15 -2.71 -15.91
CA ALA A 69 0.31 -2.61 -16.01
C ALA A 69 0.79 -1.22 -16.44
N ASP A 70 0.11 -0.60 -17.41
CA ASP A 70 0.41 0.77 -17.86
C ASP A 70 0.10 1.78 -16.74
N GLY A 71 -1.02 1.59 -16.04
CA GLY A 71 -1.37 2.40 -14.88
C GLY A 71 -0.31 2.33 -13.79
N MET A 72 0.14 1.14 -13.44
CA MET A 72 1.21 0.93 -12.45
C MET A 72 2.53 1.61 -12.87
N GLU A 73 2.95 1.46 -14.14
CA GLU A 73 4.19 2.11 -14.60
C GLU A 73 4.08 3.63 -14.62
N LYS A 74 2.91 4.19 -14.97
CA LYS A 74 2.63 5.62 -14.87
C LYS A 74 2.71 6.11 -13.42
N SER A 75 2.11 5.38 -12.49
CA SER A 75 2.17 5.70 -11.05
C SER A 75 3.61 5.62 -10.52
N TYR A 76 4.38 4.62 -10.92
CA TYR A 76 5.80 4.52 -10.55
C TYR A 76 6.61 5.72 -11.05
N ALA A 77 6.42 6.11 -12.31
CA ALA A 77 7.10 7.28 -12.88
C ALA A 77 6.67 8.58 -12.19
N GLU A 78 5.38 8.71 -11.86
CA GLU A 78 4.84 9.88 -11.18
C GLU A 78 5.35 10.01 -9.74
N ILE A 79 5.46 8.90 -8.99
CA ILE A 79 6.10 8.90 -7.67
C ILE A 79 7.51 9.49 -7.75
N LEU A 80 8.34 8.98 -8.69
CA LEU A 80 9.71 9.47 -8.86
C LEU A 80 9.75 10.96 -9.25
N ARG A 81 8.84 11.39 -10.13
CA ARG A 81 8.71 12.80 -10.52
C ARG A 81 8.37 13.70 -9.34
N LEU A 82 7.44 13.27 -8.48
CA LEU A 82 7.06 14.04 -7.29
C LEU A 82 8.16 14.11 -6.25
N LEU A 83 8.93 13.04 -6.06
CA LEU A 83 10.11 13.04 -5.19
C LEU A 83 11.14 14.06 -5.66
N ASP A 84 11.40 14.12 -6.98
CA ASP A 84 12.31 15.10 -7.59
C ASP A 84 11.78 16.54 -7.42
N LEU A 85 10.53 16.80 -7.76
CA LEU A 85 9.89 18.11 -7.61
C LEU A 85 9.89 18.63 -6.17
N ALA A 86 9.70 17.73 -5.20
CA ALA A 86 9.74 18.06 -3.78
C ALA A 86 11.17 18.27 -3.25
N GLY A 87 12.20 18.02 -4.05
CA GLY A 87 13.58 17.99 -3.60
C GLY A 87 13.79 16.97 -2.47
N SER A 88 13.03 15.88 -2.47
CA SER A 88 13.02 14.88 -1.43
C SER A 88 14.34 14.10 -1.39
N LYS A 89 14.78 13.79 -0.17
CA LYS A 89 15.91 12.87 0.05
C LYS A 89 15.48 11.42 0.24
N PHE A 90 14.20 11.11 0.03
CA PHE A 90 13.71 9.74 0.13
C PHE A 90 14.40 8.87 -0.95
N PRO A 91 14.97 7.71 -0.56
CA PRO A 91 15.75 6.89 -1.49
C PRO A 91 14.88 6.30 -2.60
N SER A 92 15.26 6.50 -3.86
CA SER A 92 14.52 5.95 -5.01
C SER A 92 14.52 4.42 -5.06
N GLU A 93 15.48 3.76 -4.44
CA GLU A 93 15.55 2.30 -4.26
C GLU A 93 14.46 1.75 -3.32
N LEU A 94 13.78 2.61 -2.56
CA LEU A 94 12.61 2.27 -1.74
C LEU A 94 11.28 2.59 -2.44
N VAL A 95 11.32 2.89 -3.73
CA VAL A 95 10.15 3.00 -4.61
C VAL A 95 10.05 1.73 -5.43
N PHE A 96 8.96 0.99 -5.31
CA PHE A 96 8.81 -0.32 -5.93
C PHE A 96 7.68 -0.33 -6.95
N ARG A 97 7.94 -0.99 -8.08
CA ARG A 97 6.89 -1.35 -9.03
C ARG A 97 5.95 -2.37 -8.40
N GLY A 98 4.67 -2.13 -8.55
CA GLY A 98 3.63 -3.03 -8.08
C GLY A 98 3.21 -4.08 -9.10
N SER A 99 2.04 -4.62 -8.85
CA SER A 99 1.42 -5.65 -9.66
C SER A 99 1.05 -5.12 -11.05
N GLN A 100 1.24 -5.95 -12.07
CA GLN A 100 0.90 -5.62 -13.46
C GLN A 100 -0.53 -6.02 -13.83
N ASN A 101 -1.20 -6.76 -12.97
CA ASN A 101 -2.58 -7.21 -13.14
C ASN A 101 -3.27 -7.20 -11.78
N TYR A 102 -4.59 -7.18 -11.77
CA TYR A 102 -5.37 -7.43 -10.57
C TYR A 102 -5.29 -8.90 -10.15
N LEU A 103 -5.69 -9.23 -8.91
CA LEU A 103 -5.76 -10.61 -8.45
C LEU A 103 -6.70 -11.42 -9.36
N PRO A 104 -6.27 -12.60 -9.84
CA PRO A 104 -7.13 -13.45 -10.65
C PRO A 104 -8.25 -14.12 -9.84
N ASN A 105 -8.05 -14.26 -8.54
CA ASN A 105 -8.97 -14.81 -7.55
C ASN A 105 -8.45 -14.53 -6.13
N GLU A 106 -9.21 -14.91 -5.11
CA GLU A 106 -8.92 -14.65 -3.71
C GLU A 106 -7.72 -15.45 -3.14
N GLU A 107 -7.20 -16.43 -3.86
CA GLU A 107 -6.17 -17.37 -3.37
C GLU A 107 -4.82 -17.21 -4.09
N THR A 108 -4.79 -16.57 -5.26
CA THR A 108 -3.59 -16.52 -6.10
C THR A 108 -2.95 -15.15 -6.07
N PRO A 109 -1.75 -14.99 -5.45
CA PRO A 109 -1.05 -13.71 -5.42
C PRO A 109 -0.52 -13.33 -6.81
N VAL A 110 -0.44 -12.03 -7.07
CA VAL A 110 0.31 -11.46 -8.19
C VAL A 110 1.69 -11.06 -7.68
N PHE A 111 2.73 -11.73 -8.15
CA PHE A 111 4.10 -11.42 -7.77
C PHE A 111 4.52 -10.05 -8.31
N SER A 112 5.05 -9.21 -7.45
CA SER A 112 5.61 -7.91 -7.80
C SER A 112 6.68 -7.50 -6.78
N PRO A 113 7.62 -6.63 -7.18
CA PRO A 113 8.61 -6.09 -6.24
C PRO A 113 7.98 -5.44 -5.00
N ALA A 114 6.84 -4.73 -5.15
CA ALA A 114 6.11 -4.12 -4.05
C ALA A 114 5.54 -5.17 -3.08
N ALA A 115 4.85 -6.20 -3.60
CA ALA A 115 4.26 -7.25 -2.78
C ALA A 115 5.33 -8.05 -2.02
N GLU A 116 6.42 -8.42 -2.69
CA GLU A 116 7.54 -9.14 -2.08
C GLU A 116 8.25 -8.29 -1.02
N HIS A 117 8.47 -6.99 -1.30
CA HIS A 117 9.09 -6.09 -0.34
C HIS A 117 8.19 -5.90 0.89
N LEU A 118 6.88 -5.66 0.71
CA LEU A 118 5.93 -5.53 1.83
C LEU A 118 5.91 -6.80 2.68
N ALA A 119 5.82 -7.98 2.04
CA ALA A 119 5.84 -9.26 2.72
C ALA A 119 7.11 -9.47 3.56
N LYS A 120 8.27 -9.03 3.07
CA LYS A 120 9.54 -9.08 3.80
C LYS A 120 9.60 -8.04 4.91
N LEU A 121 9.31 -6.77 4.60
CA LEU A 121 9.40 -5.65 5.54
C LEU A 121 8.49 -5.86 6.76
N ALA A 122 7.23 -6.27 6.54
CA ALA A 122 6.27 -6.45 7.61
C ALA A 122 6.69 -7.54 8.63
N ARG A 123 7.60 -8.45 8.28
CA ARG A 123 8.14 -9.44 9.23
C ARG A 123 9.07 -8.83 10.29
N GLU A 124 9.58 -7.62 10.05
CA GLU A 124 10.41 -6.88 11.00
C GLU A 124 9.57 -6.19 12.10
N TYR A 125 8.24 -6.19 11.95
CA TYR A 125 7.27 -5.57 12.86
C TYR A 125 6.58 -6.62 13.75
N SER A 126 5.81 -6.14 14.71
CA SER A 126 5.08 -6.98 15.68
C SER A 126 3.67 -6.45 15.91
N PRO A 127 2.78 -7.25 16.53
CA PRO A 127 1.43 -6.78 16.89
C PRO A 127 1.41 -5.54 17.80
N ASP A 128 2.44 -5.37 18.65
CA ASP A 128 2.54 -4.22 19.57
C ASP A 128 3.18 -3.00 18.89
N HIS A 129 3.93 -3.20 17.82
CA HIS A 129 4.57 -2.15 17.01
C HIS A 129 4.33 -2.47 15.52
N PRO A 130 3.10 -2.28 15.02
CA PRO A 130 2.74 -2.64 13.65
C PRO A 130 3.29 -1.64 12.62
N LEU A 131 3.52 -2.13 11.40
CA LEU A 131 3.71 -1.29 10.23
C LEU A 131 2.35 -0.77 9.77
N TYR A 132 2.22 0.53 9.56
CA TYR A 132 1.03 1.11 8.94
C TYR A 132 1.16 1.04 7.42
N VAL A 133 0.22 0.32 6.80
CA VAL A 133 0.12 0.19 5.35
C VAL A 133 -1.03 1.08 4.89
N VAL A 134 -0.70 2.23 4.31
CA VAL A 134 -1.68 3.14 3.73
C VAL A 134 -1.82 2.79 2.26
N ALA A 135 -2.98 2.31 1.88
CA ALA A 135 -3.31 1.96 0.50
C ALA A 135 -4.45 2.86 0.00
N ILE A 136 -4.20 3.59 -1.07
CA ILE A 136 -5.15 4.57 -1.63
C ILE A 136 -5.48 4.30 -3.10
N GLY A 137 -5.15 3.11 -3.59
CA GLY A 137 -5.51 2.55 -4.88
C GLY A 137 -5.99 1.11 -4.77
N ALA A 138 -5.87 0.33 -5.84
CA ALA A 138 -6.22 -1.08 -5.85
C ALA A 138 -5.34 -1.88 -4.87
N LEU A 139 -5.95 -2.71 -4.02
CA LEU A 139 -5.27 -3.48 -2.97
C LEU A 139 -4.38 -4.62 -3.46
N THR A 140 -4.16 -4.79 -4.75
CA THR A 140 -3.49 -5.98 -5.33
C THR A 140 -2.13 -6.26 -4.72
N ASN A 141 -1.30 -5.23 -4.48
CA ASN A 141 0.01 -5.40 -3.85
C ASN A 141 -0.09 -5.90 -2.41
N VAL A 142 -0.97 -5.28 -1.63
CA VAL A 142 -1.17 -5.62 -0.21
C VAL A 142 -1.79 -7.01 -0.06
N ALA A 143 -2.83 -7.31 -0.84
CA ALA A 143 -3.47 -8.62 -0.83
C ALA A 143 -2.49 -9.73 -1.25
N SER A 144 -1.67 -9.48 -2.28
CA SER A 144 -0.63 -10.40 -2.71
C SER A 144 0.43 -10.63 -1.61
N ALA A 145 0.86 -9.58 -0.91
CA ALA A 145 1.79 -9.73 0.20
C ALA A 145 1.21 -10.59 1.34
N LEU A 146 -0.07 -10.40 1.66
CA LEU A 146 -0.79 -11.21 2.66
C LEU A 146 -0.97 -12.67 2.23
N LEU A 147 -1.18 -12.93 0.94
CA LEU A 147 -1.26 -14.28 0.38
C LEU A 147 0.11 -14.99 0.39
N LEU A 148 1.18 -14.23 0.10
CA LEU A 148 2.56 -14.75 0.13
C LEU A 148 3.04 -15.05 1.55
N GLN A 149 2.68 -14.22 2.52
CA GLN A 149 3.11 -14.29 3.91
C GLN A 149 1.92 -14.02 4.86
N PRO A 150 1.02 -14.99 5.07
CA PRO A 150 -0.21 -14.76 5.85
C PRO A 150 0.03 -14.31 7.31
N GLU A 151 1.19 -14.61 7.87
CA GLU A 151 1.56 -14.22 9.24
C GLU A 151 1.77 -12.71 9.42
N ILE A 152 1.98 -11.94 8.32
CA ILE A 152 2.16 -10.50 8.44
C ILE A 152 0.87 -9.75 8.80
N ARG A 153 -0.29 -10.36 8.62
CA ARG A 153 -1.59 -9.78 8.99
C ARG A 153 -1.66 -9.28 10.44
N ASP A 154 -0.93 -9.93 11.32
CA ASP A 154 -0.87 -9.57 12.74
C ASP A 154 0.19 -8.50 13.02
N ARG A 155 0.97 -8.11 12.03
CA ARG A 155 2.11 -7.18 12.12
C ARG A 155 1.87 -5.86 11.39
N ILE A 156 0.75 -5.72 10.71
CA ILE A 156 0.37 -4.52 9.98
C ILE A 156 -0.95 -3.94 10.50
N VAL A 157 -1.13 -2.65 10.29
CA VAL A 157 -2.42 -1.97 10.32
C VAL A 157 -2.66 -1.44 8.91
N LEU A 158 -3.66 -2.00 8.24
CA LEU A 158 -4.07 -1.53 6.92
C LEU A 158 -5.04 -0.38 7.04
N VAL A 159 -4.69 0.77 6.44
CA VAL A 159 -5.55 1.93 6.27
C VAL A 159 -5.84 2.03 4.77
N TRP A 160 -7.06 1.70 4.38
CA TRP A 160 -7.42 1.63 2.96
C TRP A 160 -8.52 2.62 2.62
N LEU A 161 -8.28 3.39 1.55
CA LEU A 161 -9.29 4.16 0.85
C LEU A 161 -9.57 3.47 -0.48
N GLY A 162 -10.78 2.95 -0.64
CA GLY A 162 -11.21 2.26 -1.86
C GLY A 162 -12.49 1.47 -1.63
N GLY A 163 -12.84 0.66 -2.61
CA GLY A 163 -14.07 -0.12 -2.61
C GLY A 163 -15.26 0.66 -3.16
N HIS A 164 -16.20 -0.07 -3.70
CA HIS A 164 -17.37 0.49 -4.39
C HIS A 164 -18.65 -0.19 -3.95
N ALA A 165 -19.80 0.45 -4.21
CA ALA A 165 -21.08 -0.14 -3.96
C ALA A 165 -21.32 -1.36 -4.86
N TRP A 166 -21.94 -2.40 -4.33
CA TRP A 166 -22.24 -3.66 -5.06
C TRP A 166 -22.97 -3.48 -6.39
N HIS A 167 -23.72 -2.40 -6.53
CA HIS A 167 -24.45 -2.09 -7.75
C HIS A 167 -23.65 -1.26 -8.76
N TRP A 168 -22.39 -0.94 -8.49
CA TRP A 168 -21.52 -0.19 -9.37
C TRP A 168 -20.77 -1.15 -10.31
N PRO A 169 -21.13 -1.22 -11.62
CA PRO A 169 -20.66 -2.31 -12.47
C PRO A 169 -19.21 -2.14 -12.98
N HIS A 170 -18.61 -0.98 -12.74
CA HIS A 170 -17.34 -0.60 -13.38
C HIS A 170 -16.12 -0.65 -12.46
N ASN A 171 -16.29 -1.05 -11.21
CA ASN A 171 -15.20 -1.03 -10.25
C ASN A 171 -14.95 -2.44 -9.72
N GLN A 172 -14.01 -3.10 -10.33
CA GLN A 172 -13.51 -4.42 -9.93
C GLN A 172 -12.15 -4.33 -9.25
N GLU A 173 -11.80 -3.16 -8.73
CA GLU A 173 -10.57 -2.92 -8.00
C GLU A 173 -10.63 -3.46 -6.57
#